data_483317525e90c0f51358676cc63ca62a
#
_entry.id   483317525e90c0f51358676cc63ca62a
#
_cell.length_a   1.000
_cell.length_b   1.000
_cell.length_c   1.000
_cell.angle_alpha   90.00
_cell.angle_beta   90.00
_cell.angle_gamma   90.00
#
_symmetry.space_group_name_H-M   'P 1'
#
loop_
_entity.id
_entity.type
_entity.pdbx_description
1 polymer ?
#
loop_
_entity_poly.entity_id
_entity_poly.type
_entity_poly.pdbx_seq_one_letter_code
_entity_poly.pdbx_strand_id
1 'polypeptide(L)'
;APQQLYMLVGMCLFQNWEDGCAGKTRLEMVKGFYDVTSTFKLSLPTPIMAGVRTPTRQFSSCVLIESEDSLKGISAASSAIIDYVSRRAGIGIGFGRLRALGSEIRNGEATHTGVIPFLKHFQTAVKSCSQGGVRGGAATAFYPIWHLEVESLLVLKNNRGIEENRVRHLDYGVMINRLMYRRLVRNENITLFSPHDVPGLYDAFFVDQDKFEALYLQYEADESIRKKSVPAVDLFSTLMQERASTGRVYIANVDHMNEHGAFDPKVAPVHQSNLCMEITLPTKPLAFTDDADGEIALCTLSAFNLGALRSLDTLKEVAFYAVAALDSLLDYQDYPMAAAEIPAKARRSLGVGVTNLAYYLAKNGFNYSDPAGNQLVHETFEAIQYYLLDASCRLAEAKGACDWFSQTKYAQGQLPIDHYRKSLDANPDTSFELKMPWEELCGRIREYGLRNSTLTAQMPCETSSQITNSTNGIEPPRGPVSVKSSKDGIVKMVVPDFAALKDQYEYLWDMPDNRGYLTKVAIIQKFFDQAISANTNYDPTRFPGDKVPMMKLLEDLLFAYQQGVKTLYYHNTRDGAGKREDDDLASVALVEPEDECDGACKI
;
A
#
# COMPACT_ATOMS: atom_id res chain seq x y z
N ALA A 1 2.85 14.18 -29.03
CA ALA A 1 3.91 14.62 -28.11
C ALA A 1 3.42 14.49 -26.66
N PRO A 2 4.29 14.21 -25.66
CA PRO A 2 3.89 14.08 -24.25
C PRO A 2 3.12 15.29 -23.72
N GLN A 3 3.51 16.50 -24.13
CA GLN A 3 2.83 17.76 -23.78
C GLN A 3 1.36 17.78 -24.22
N GLN A 4 1.05 17.24 -25.40
CA GLN A 4 -0.34 17.13 -25.86
C GLN A 4 -1.15 16.18 -24.98
N LEU A 5 -0.52 15.11 -24.51
CA LEU A 5 -1.18 14.17 -23.61
C LEU A 5 -1.49 14.82 -22.25
N TYR A 6 -0.55 15.54 -21.64
CA TYR A 6 -0.79 16.25 -20.37
C TYR A 6 -1.89 17.31 -20.51
N MET A 7 -1.90 18.05 -21.62
CA MET A 7 -2.96 19.03 -21.90
C MET A 7 -4.33 18.33 -22.04
N LEU A 8 -4.39 17.22 -22.78
CA LEU A 8 -5.61 16.44 -22.97
C LEU A 8 -6.13 15.88 -21.63
N VAL A 9 -5.23 15.36 -20.79
CA VAL A 9 -5.61 14.86 -19.45
C VAL A 9 -6.21 16.01 -18.63
N GLY A 10 -5.57 17.17 -18.57
CA GLY A 10 -6.08 18.34 -17.85
C GLY A 10 -7.46 18.80 -18.37
N MET A 11 -7.63 18.85 -19.70
CA MET A 11 -8.93 19.21 -20.29
C MET A 11 -10.04 18.20 -19.95
N CYS A 12 -9.72 16.89 -19.93
CA CYS A 12 -10.71 15.86 -19.56
C CYS A 12 -11.08 15.94 -18.07
N LEU A 13 -10.09 16.09 -17.18
CA LEU A 13 -10.34 16.11 -15.75
C LEU A 13 -11.12 17.35 -15.29
N PHE A 14 -10.83 18.51 -15.87
CA PHE A 14 -11.47 19.78 -15.50
C PHE A 14 -12.61 20.21 -16.43
N GLN A 15 -13.13 19.32 -17.29
CA GLN A 15 -14.21 19.67 -18.22
C GLN A 15 -15.47 20.22 -17.53
N ASN A 16 -15.76 19.76 -16.32
CA ASN A 16 -16.90 20.17 -15.51
C ASN A 16 -16.51 21.13 -14.38
N TRP A 17 -15.29 21.71 -14.40
CA TRP A 17 -14.89 22.68 -13.39
C TRP A 17 -15.68 23.97 -13.55
N GLU A 18 -16.33 24.43 -12.50
CA GLU A 18 -17.07 25.68 -12.47
C GLU A 18 -16.12 26.87 -12.28
N ASP A 19 -16.27 27.89 -13.13
CA ASP A 19 -15.43 29.10 -13.02
C ASP A 19 -15.69 29.81 -11.69
N GLY A 20 -14.61 30.13 -11.00
CA GLY A 20 -14.63 30.74 -9.66
C GLY A 20 -14.55 29.72 -8.51
N CYS A 21 -14.72 28.42 -8.79
CA CYS A 21 -14.55 27.38 -7.76
C CYS A 21 -13.12 27.43 -7.22
N ALA A 22 -12.98 27.47 -5.88
CA ALA A 22 -11.71 27.64 -5.18
C ALA A 22 -10.85 28.82 -5.71
N GLY A 23 -11.51 29.87 -6.25
CA GLY A 23 -10.88 31.06 -6.78
C GLY A 23 -10.21 30.90 -8.14
N LYS A 24 -10.54 29.84 -8.92
CA LYS A 24 -9.92 29.56 -10.22
C LYS A 24 -10.96 29.30 -11.32
N THR A 25 -10.66 29.78 -12.52
CA THR A 25 -11.41 29.44 -13.74
C THR A 25 -10.98 28.07 -14.27
N ARG A 26 -11.82 27.45 -15.09
CA ARG A 26 -11.51 26.19 -15.78
C ARG A 26 -10.20 26.28 -16.58
N LEU A 27 -9.99 27.38 -17.28
CA LEU A 27 -8.78 27.59 -18.07
C LEU A 27 -7.53 27.64 -17.20
N GLU A 28 -7.59 28.30 -16.04
CA GLU A 28 -6.49 28.35 -15.07
C GLU A 28 -6.20 26.96 -14.48
N MET A 29 -7.25 26.17 -14.22
CA MET A 29 -7.07 24.79 -13.76
C MET A 29 -6.35 23.93 -14.78
N VAL A 30 -6.75 23.97 -16.05
CA VAL A 30 -6.12 23.20 -17.13
C VAL A 30 -4.67 23.64 -17.34
N LYS A 31 -4.40 24.94 -17.35
CA LYS A 31 -3.03 25.49 -17.53
C LYS A 31 -2.13 25.11 -16.36
N GLY A 32 -2.58 25.35 -15.12
CA GLY A 32 -1.78 25.04 -13.93
C GLY A 32 -1.50 23.56 -13.78
N PHE A 33 -2.48 22.69 -14.05
CA PHE A 33 -2.27 21.26 -14.09
C PHE A 33 -1.26 20.84 -15.18
N TYR A 34 -1.37 21.42 -16.38
CA TYR A 34 -0.39 21.22 -17.43
C TYR A 34 1.00 21.63 -16.99
N ASP A 35 1.14 22.78 -16.34
CA ASP A 35 2.44 23.29 -15.89
C ASP A 35 3.09 22.36 -14.86
N VAL A 36 2.34 21.87 -13.87
CA VAL A 36 2.92 20.97 -12.85
C VAL A 36 3.23 19.58 -13.39
N THR A 37 2.47 19.07 -14.38
CA THR A 37 2.72 17.75 -14.98
C THR A 37 3.80 17.80 -16.05
N SER A 38 3.79 18.80 -16.95
CA SER A 38 4.78 18.93 -18.04
C SER A 38 6.19 19.33 -17.55
N THR A 39 6.28 19.91 -16.36
CA THR A 39 7.56 20.21 -15.69
C THR A 39 7.98 19.12 -14.70
N PHE A 40 7.28 17.99 -14.73
CA PHE A 40 7.57 16.79 -13.92
C PHE A 40 7.53 16.99 -12.40
N LYS A 41 6.83 18.00 -11.89
CA LYS A 41 6.61 18.18 -10.45
C LYS A 41 5.57 17.20 -9.90
N LEU A 42 4.59 16.85 -10.75
CA LEU A 42 3.53 15.88 -10.47
C LEU A 42 3.58 14.73 -11.47
N SER A 43 3.63 13.51 -10.98
CA SER A 43 3.58 12.28 -11.76
C SER A 43 2.21 11.62 -11.65
N LEU A 44 1.70 11.13 -12.77
CA LEU A 44 0.38 10.48 -12.86
C LEU A 44 0.54 8.97 -13.12
N PRO A 45 -0.36 8.13 -12.58
CA PRO A 45 -0.28 6.69 -12.75
C PRO A 45 -0.66 6.27 -14.17
N THR A 46 -0.16 5.10 -14.56
CA THR A 46 -0.42 4.50 -15.88
C THR A 46 -1.91 4.44 -16.25
N PRO A 47 -2.86 4.06 -15.36
CA PRO A 47 -4.29 4.04 -15.71
C PRO A 47 -4.85 5.39 -16.14
N ILE A 48 -4.39 6.49 -15.55
CA ILE A 48 -4.80 7.86 -15.96
C ILE A 48 -4.19 8.19 -17.33
N MET A 49 -2.88 8.04 -17.47
CA MET A 49 -2.16 8.40 -18.69
C MET A 49 -2.58 7.58 -19.91
N ALA A 50 -2.85 6.29 -19.72
CA ALA A 50 -3.29 5.40 -20.78
C ALA A 50 -4.81 5.47 -21.03
N GLY A 51 -5.62 5.72 -20.00
CA GLY A 51 -7.06 5.55 -19.99
C GLY A 51 -7.89 6.76 -20.34
N VAL A 52 -7.46 7.99 -19.94
CA VAL A 52 -8.28 9.21 -20.09
C VAL A 52 -8.79 9.45 -21.51
N ARG A 53 -8.06 9.04 -22.51
CA ARG A 53 -8.42 9.18 -23.93
C ARG A 53 -9.08 7.94 -24.55
N THR A 54 -9.45 6.95 -23.73
CA THR A 54 -10.03 5.70 -24.20
C THR A 54 -11.48 5.53 -23.68
N PRO A 55 -12.28 4.64 -24.27
CA PRO A 55 -13.61 4.34 -23.75
C PRO A 55 -13.60 3.70 -22.35
N THR A 56 -12.49 3.06 -21.93
CA THR A 56 -12.38 2.44 -20.61
C THR A 56 -11.95 3.49 -19.59
N ARG A 57 -12.92 4.06 -18.88
CA ARG A 57 -12.71 5.12 -17.89
C ARG A 57 -12.68 4.56 -16.47
N GLN A 58 -11.82 3.57 -16.22
CA GLN A 58 -11.48 3.08 -14.87
C GLN A 58 -10.02 3.43 -14.60
N PHE A 59 -9.75 4.27 -13.60
CA PHE A 59 -8.46 4.89 -13.35
C PHE A 59 -7.84 4.51 -12.01
N SER A 60 -8.61 3.84 -11.13
CA SER A 60 -8.09 3.34 -9.86
C SER A 60 -7.25 2.09 -10.12
N SER A 61 -5.95 2.19 -9.84
CA SER A 61 -5.03 1.05 -9.97
C SER A 61 -5.14 0.07 -8.82
N CYS A 62 -5.69 0.50 -7.67
CA CYS A 62 -5.74 -0.24 -6.42
C CYS A 62 -7.19 -0.50 -6.04
N VAL A 63 -7.56 -1.78 -5.98
CA VAL A 63 -8.92 -2.24 -5.69
C VAL A 63 -8.88 -3.27 -4.57
N LEU A 64 -9.65 -3.05 -3.51
CA LEU A 64 -9.74 -3.92 -2.35
C LEU A 64 -11.11 -4.59 -2.32
N ILE A 65 -11.12 -5.91 -2.35
CA ILE A 65 -12.35 -6.74 -2.38
C ILE A 65 -12.29 -7.71 -1.20
N GLU A 66 -13.30 -7.69 -0.35
CA GLU A 66 -13.43 -8.62 0.78
C GLU A 66 -14.45 -9.71 0.44
N SER A 67 -14.11 -10.97 0.77
CA SER A 67 -14.99 -12.13 0.56
C SER A 67 -15.77 -12.44 1.84
N GLU A 68 -17.09 -12.59 1.73
CA GLU A 68 -17.95 -13.13 2.79
C GLU A 68 -17.75 -14.64 2.93
N ASP A 69 -17.99 -15.19 4.14
CA ASP A 69 -17.94 -16.63 4.43
C ASP A 69 -19.22 -17.36 3.98
N SER A 70 -19.53 -17.22 2.69
CA SER A 70 -20.66 -17.88 2.03
C SER A 70 -20.35 -18.13 0.55
N LEU A 71 -20.97 -19.16 -0.06
CA LEU A 71 -20.78 -19.46 -1.48
C LEU A 71 -21.22 -18.29 -2.38
N LYS A 72 -22.27 -17.56 -1.99
CA LYS A 72 -22.74 -16.38 -2.73
C LYS A 72 -21.74 -15.25 -2.65
N GLY A 73 -21.20 -14.96 -1.46
CA GLY A 73 -20.20 -13.93 -1.25
C GLY A 73 -18.86 -14.25 -1.91
N ILE A 74 -18.41 -15.51 -1.87
CA ILE A 74 -17.20 -15.97 -2.59
C ILE A 74 -17.37 -15.78 -4.11
N SER A 75 -18.55 -16.14 -4.66
CA SER A 75 -18.86 -15.94 -6.08
C SER A 75 -18.91 -14.46 -6.45
N ALA A 76 -19.50 -13.62 -5.59
CA ALA A 76 -19.57 -12.19 -5.78
C ALA A 76 -18.16 -11.55 -5.80
N ALA A 77 -17.31 -11.91 -4.83
CA ALA A 77 -15.92 -11.45 -4.80
C ALA A 77 -15.15 -11.88 -6.06
N SER A 78 -15.33 -13.12 -6.53
CA SER A 78 -14.71 -13.62 -7.76
C SER A 78 -15.17 -12.84 -8.99
N SER A 79 -16.46 -12.52 -9.11
CA SER A 79 -17.01 -11.69 -10.19
C SER A 79 -16.40 -10.29 -10.19
N ALA A 80 -16.34 -9.65 -9.02
CA ALA A 80 -15.71 -8.34 -8.85
C ALA A 80 -14.22 -8.34 -9.24
N ILE A 81 -13.47 -9.39 -8.86
CA ILE A 81 -12.07 -9.56 -9.25
C ILE A 81 -11.93 -9.56 -10.78
N ILE A 82 -12.73 -10.34 -11.50
CA ILE A 82 -12.69 -10.42 -12.97
C ILE A 82 -12.99 -9.05 -13.59
N ASP A 83 -14.02 -8.37 -13.10
CA ASP A 83 -14.43 -7.05 -13.59
C ASP A 83 -13.32 -6.00 -13.46
N TYR A 84 -12.68 -5.93 -12.31
CA TYR A 84 -11.64 -4.92 -12.07
C TYR A 84 -10.28 -5.28 -12.71
N VAL A 85 -9.88 -6.55 -12.72
CA VAL A 85 -8.66 -6.98 -13.42
C VAL A 85 -8.76 -6.68 -14.91
N SER A 86 -9.91 -6.96 -15.55
CA SER A 86 -10.12 -6.65 -16.97
C SER A 86 -9.99 -5.16 -17.29
N ARG A 87 -10.19 -4.28 -16.27
CA ARG A 87 -10.09 -2.82 -16.36
C ARG A 87 -8.81 -2.24 -15.75
N ARG A 88 -7.71 -2.99 -15.77
CA ARG A 88 -6.35 -2.55 -15.42
C ARG A 88 -6.08 -2.38 -13.91
N ALA A 89 -6.87 -3.00 -13.03
CA ALA A 89 -6.67 -2.92 -11.60
C ALA A 89 -5.83 -4.08 -11.05
N GLY A 90 -5.01 -3.80 -10.03
CA GLY A 90 -4.42 -4.78 -9.12
C GLY A 90 -5.31 -4.97 -7.90
N ILE A 91 -5.43 -6.20 -7.41
CA ILE A 91 -6.43 -6.56 -6.43
C ILE A 91 -5.81 -6.90 -5.07
N GLY A 92 -6.37 -6.35 -3.99
CA GLY A 92 -6.26 -6.90 -2.64
C GLY A 92 -7.48 -7.76 -2.35
N ILE A 93 -7.28 -9.02 -1.96
CA ILE A 93 -8.37 -9.97 -1.66
C ILE A 93 -8.38 -10.27 -0.17
N GLY A 94 -9.39 -9.81 0.56
CA GLY A 94 -9.62 -10.18 1.95
C GLY A 94 -10.38 -11.49 2.04
N PHE A 95 -9.72 -12.59 2.40
CA PHE A 95 -10.38 -13.89 2.58
C PHE A 95 -10.27 -14.43 4.00
N GLY A 96 -9.64 -13.69 4.89
CA GLY A 96 -9.34 -14.12 6.26
C GLY A 96 -10.57 -14.41 7.13
N ARG A 97 -11.77 -14.03 6.69
CA ARG A 97 -13.05 -14.34 7.32
C ARG A 97 -13.53 -15.77 7.02
N LEU A 98 -13.03 -16.41 5.96
CA LEU A 98 -13.48 -17.75 5.57
C LEU A 98 -13.18 -18.77 6.65
N ARG A 99 -14.15 -19.64 6.90
CA ARG A 99 -14.01 -20.76 7.87
C ARG A 99 -12.96 -21.77 7.41
N ALA A 100 -12.28 -22.37 8.38
CA ALA A 100 -11.20 -23.31 8.12
C ALA A 100 -11.70 -24.71 7.74
N LEU A 101 -10.79 -25.52 7.21
CA LEU A 101 -10.97 -26.95 6.93
C LEU A 101 -11.62 -27.65 8.13
N GLY A 102 -12.70 -28.40 7.88
CA GLY A 102 -13.40 -29.21 8.89
C GLY A 102 -14.39 -28.42 9.75
N SER A 103 -14.59 -27.09 9.54
CA SER A 103 -15.69 -26.35 10.15
C SER A 103 -17.04 -26.86 9.62
N GLU A 104 -18.06 -26.82 10.47
CA GLU A 104 -19.41 -27.28 10.09
C GLU A 104 -20.03 -26.40 9.00
N ILE A 105 -20.71 -27.06 8.06
CA ILE A 105 -21.55 -26.42 7.05
C ILE A 105 -22.91 -27.13 6.99
N ARG A 106 -23.94 -26.42 6.54
CA ARG A 106 -25.32 -26.97 6.41
C ARG A 106 -25.85 -27.57 7.72
N ASN A 107 -25.66 -26.86 8.84
CA ASN A 107 -26.09 -27.31 10.18
C ASN A 107 -25.54 -28.70 10.57
N GLY A 108 -24.29 -28.98 10.22
CA GLY A 108 -23.60 -30.23 10.56
C GLY A 108 -23.80 -31.39 9.57
N GLU A 109 -24.51 -31.18 8.44
CA GLU A 109 -24.64 -32.21 7.39
C GLU A 109 -23.29 -32.50 6.68
N ALA A 110 -22.38 -31.52 6.62
CA ALA A 110 -21.10 -31.67 6.00
C ALA A 110 -20.04 -30.80 6.68
N THR A 111 -18.78 -30.96 6.28
CA THR A 111 -17.67 -30.15 6.75
C THR A 111 -17.01 -29.35 5.61
N HIS A 112 -16.47 -28.17 5.93
CA HIS A 112 -15.79 -27.29 5.00
C HIS A 112 -14.48 -27.92 4.49
N THR A 113 -14.19 -27.75 3.20
CA THR A 113 -13.02 -28.33 2.54
C THR A 113 -11.73 -27.51 2.70
N GLY A 114 -11.78 -26.44 3.49
CA GLY A 114 -10.67 -25.52 3.72
C GLY A 114 -10.64 -24.34 2.75
N VAL A 115 -9.74 -23.40 2.99
CA VAL A 115 -9.66 -22.15 2.20
C VAL A 115 -8.86 -22.30 0.90
N ILE A 116 -7.98 -23.30 0.78
CA ILE A 116 -7.11 -23.49 -0.38
C ILE A 116 -7.89 -23.68 -1.70
N PRO A 117 -8.98 -24.47 -1.78
CA PRO A 117 -9.79 -24.57 -2.99
C PRO A 117 -10.35 -23.22 -3.46
N PHE A 118 -10.79 -22.36 -2.54
CA PHE A 118 -11.30 -21.03 -2.86
C PHE A 118 -10.19 -20.07 -3.27
N LEU A 119 -8.98 -20.17 -2.70
CA LEU A 119 -7.82 -19.42 -3.17
C LEU A 119 -7.42 -19.79 -4.61
N LYS A 120 -7.53 -21.08 -4.98
CA LYS A 120 -7.36 -21.50 -6.39
C LYS A 120 -8.41 -20.88 -7.30
N HIS A 121 -9.65 -20.81 -6.84
CA HIS A 121 -10.74 -20.16 -7.56
C HIS A 121 -10.44 -18.66 -7.77
N PHE A 122 -10.03 -17.92 -6.73
CA PHE A 122 -9.63 -16.52 -6.84
C PHE A 122 -8.39 -16.34 -7.75
N GLN A 123 -7.39 -17.21 -7.63
CA GLN A 123 -6.23 -17.19 -8.53
C GLN A 123 -6.66 -17.32 -9.99
N THR A 124 -7.58 -18.24 -10.30
CA THR A 124 -8.11 -18.42 -11.65
C THR A 124 -8.87 -17.18 -12.13
N ALA A 125 -9.69 -16.57 -11.25
CA ALA A 125 -10.38 -15.31 -11.56
C ALA A 125 -9.38 -14.19 -11.91
N VAL A 126 -8.33 -14.02 -11.10
CA VAL A 126 -7.25 -13.03 -11.34
C VAL A 126 -6.53 -13.29 -12.66
N LYS A 127 -6.24 -14.54 -13.00
CA LYS A 127 -5.45 -14.91 -14.20
C LYS A 127 -6.30 -15.07 -15.46
N SER A 128 -7.62 -15.08 -15.35
CA SER A 128 -8.54 -15.22 -16.50
C SER A 128 -8.53 -14.01 -17.42
N CYS A 129 -8.19 -12.83 -16.92
CA CYS A 129 -8.16 -11.59 -17.69
C CYS A 129 -6.76 -10.97 -17.73
N SER A 130 -6.49 -10.25 -18.82
CA SER A 130 -5.31 -9.40 -18.94
C SER A 130 -5.66 -7.93 -18.71
N GLN A 131 -4.76 -7.20 -18.12
CA GLN A 131 -4.87 -5.76 -17.93
C GLN A 131 -4.66 -5.03 -19.28
N GLY A 132 -5.73 -4.85 -20.03
CA GLY A 132 -5.69 -4.16 -21.33
C GLY A 132 -4.85 -4.88 -22.40
N GLY A 133 -4.70 -6.20 -22.32
CA GLY A 133 -3.96 -7.01 -23.29
C GLY A 133 -2.43 -7.00 -23.12
N VAL A 134 -1.90 -6.23 -22.17
CA VAL A 134 -0.44 -6.01 -22.02
C VAL A 134 0.13 -6.76 -20.81
N ARG A 135 -0.60 -6.80 -19.69
CA ARG A 135 -0.16 -7.38 -18.42
C ARG A 135 -1.12 -8.45 -17.92
N GLY A 136 -0.61 -9.49 -17.26
CA GLY A 136 -1.44 -10.46 -16.56
C GLY A 136 -2.08 -9.86 -15.30
N GLY A 137 -3.21 -10.40 -14.85
CA GLY A 137 -3.81 -10.03 -13.58
C GLY A 137 -2.91 -10.39 -12.40
N ALA A 138 -2.92 -9.56 -11.35
CA ALA A 138 -2.16 -9.78 -10.12
C ALA A 138 -2.99 -9.42 -8.88
N ALA A 139 -2.79 -10.16 -7.79
CA ALA A 139 -3.48 -9.92 -6.53
C ALA A 139 -2.66 -10.38 -5.33
N THR A 140 -2.87 -9.69 -4.19
CA THR A 140 -2.42 -10.11 -2.86
C THR A 140 -3.63 -10.57 -2.04
N ALA A 141 -3.53 -11.75 -1.44
CA ALA A 141 -4.57 -12.35 -0.63
C ALA A 141 -4.23 -12.22 0.87
N PHE A 142 -5.17 -11.69 1.67
CA PHE A 142 -4.96 -11.31 3.07
C PHE A 142 -5.65 -12.26 4.04
N TYR A 143 -4.93 -12.67 5.11
CA TYR A 143 -5.44 -13.53 6.18
C TYR A 143 -4.75 -13.25 7.53
N PRO A 144 -5.45 -13.47 8.67
CA PRO A 144 -4.84 -13.28 9.98
C PRO A 144 -3.86 -14.40 10.33
N ILE A 145 -2.77 -14.07 11.02
CA ILE A 145 -1.76 -15.05 11.47
C ILE A 145 -2.32 -16.10 12.43
N TRP A 146 -3.44 -15.83 13.07
CA TRP A 146 -4.13 -16.75 13.99
C TRP A 146 -5.16 -17.65 13.30
N HIS A 147 -5.27 -17.63 11.95
CA HIS A 147 -6.17 -18.52 11.22
C HIS A 147 -5.75 -19.99 11.37
N LEU A 148 -6.71 -20.89 11.55
CA LEU A 148 -6.44 -22.32 11.83
C LEU A 148 -5.60 -23.02 10.74
N GLU A 149 -5.68 -22.57 9.50
CA GLU A 149 -4.93 -23.12 8.36
C GLU A 149 -3.62 -22.34 8.08
N VAL A 150 -3.17 -21.43 8.96
CA VAL A 150 -2.04 -20.52 8.67
C VAL A 150 -0.76 -21.25 8.26
N GLU A 151 -0.44 -22.40 8.87
CA GLU A 151 0.77 -23.17 8.51
C GLU A 151 0.74 -23.66 7.06
N SER A 152 -0.44 -24.03 6.55
CA SER A 152 -0.63 -24.39 5.14
C SER A 152 -0.65 -23.16 4.23
N LEU A 153 -1.19 -22.02 4.70
CA LEU A 153 -1.28 -20.77 3.95
C LEU A 153 0.10 -20.14 3.74
N LEU A 154 0.98 -20.17 4.72
CA LEU A 154 2.32 -19.62 4.62
C LEU A 154 3.15 -20.24 3.49
N VAL A 155 2.96 -21.52 3.19
CA VAL A 155 3.75 -22.26 2.21
C VAL A 155 3.14 -22.31 0.80
N LEU A 156 2.00 -21.62 0.56
CA LEU A 156 1.27 -21.71 -0.71
C LEU A 156 2.08 -21.26 -1.93
N LYS A 157 3.01 -20.33 -1.75
CA LYS A 157 3.78 -19.73 -2.84
C LYS A 157 5.11 -20.44 -3.12
N ASN A 158 5.63 -21.23 -2.22
CA ASN A 158 6.94 -21.85 -2.38
C ASN A 158 6.96 -22.95 -3.47
N ASN A 159 8.17 -23.31 -3.93
CA ASN A 159 8.38 -24.32 -4.97
C ASN A 159 8.52 -25.74 -4.41
N ARG A 160 8.25 -25.98 -3.12
CA ARG A 160 8.35 -27.26 -2.45
C ARG A 160 6.98 -27.94 -2.38
N GLY A 161 6.95 -29.27 -2.38
CA GLY A 161 5.73 -30.06 -2.27
C GLY A 161 4.96 -30.22 -3.58
N ILE A 162 3.75 -30.80 -3.48
CA ILE A 162 2.89 -31.11 -4.64
C ILE A 162 2.09 -29.88 -5.05
N GLU A 163 1.91 -29.71 -6.38
CA GLU A 163 1.20 -28.58 -7.00
C GLU A 163 -0.24 -28.42 -6.48
N GLU A 164 -0.90 -29.52 -6.15
CA GLU A 164 -2.27 -29.49 -5.64
C GLU A 164 -2.44 -28.70 -4.36
N ASN A 165 -1.38 -28.56 -3.55
CA ASN A 165 -1.36 -27.79 -2.30
C ASN A 165 -0.69 -26.43 -2.45
N ARG A 166 -0.60 -25.90 -3.67
CA ARG A 166 0.05 -24.62 -3.97
C ARG A 166 -0.88 -23.67 -4.70
N VAL A 167 -0.73 -22.38 -4.43
CA VAL A 167 -1.40 -21.26 -5.10
C VAL A 167 -0.35 -20.19 -5.33
N ARG A 168 0.50 -20.39 -6.37
CA ARG A 168 1.73 -19.62 -6.57
C ARG A 168 1.56 -18.28 -7.24
N HIS A 169 0.47 -18.09 -7.98
CA HIS A 169 0.22 -16.88 -8.76
C HIS A 169 -0.56 -15.79 -8.00
N LEU A 170 -0.75 -15.97 -6.69
CA LEU A 170 -1.15 -14.90 -5.77
C LEU A 170 0.04 -14.54 -4.89
N ASP A 171 0.09 -13.29 -4.46
CA ASP A 171 0.92 -12.85 -3.35
C ASP A 171 0.09 -12.93 -2.04
N TYR A 172 0.75 -12.88 -0.89
CA TYR A 172 0.07 -13.08 0.39
C TYR A 172 0.41 -11.98 1.38
N GLY A 173 -0.62 -11.44 2.06
CA GLY A 173 -0.49 -10.48 3.15
C GLY A 173 -0.90 -11.10 4.48
N VAL A 174 0.06 -11.32 5.36
CA VAL A 174 -0.18 -11.86 6.70
C VAL A 174 -0.53 -10.72 7.63
N MET A 175 -1.71 -10.77 8.21
CA MET A 175 -2.23 -9.76 9.12
C MET A 175 -1.84 -10.10 10.56
N ILE A 176 -1.19 -9.15 11.24
CA ILE A 176 -0.61 -9.34 12.57
C ILE A 176 -1.03 -8.15 13.45
N ASN A 177 -1.19 -8.37 14.75
CA ASN A 177 -1.45 -7.31 15.74
C ASN A 177 -0.52 -7.41 16.96
N ARG A 178 -0.67 -6.46 17.88
CA ARG A 178 0.17 -6.33 19.09
C ARG A 178 0.20 -7.59 19.97
N LEU A 179 -0.91 -8.33 20.09
CA LEU A 179 -0.95 -9.55 20.89
C LEU A 179 -0.02 -10.62 20.31
N MET A 180 -0.02 -10.79 18.99
CA MET A 180 0.82 -11.80 18.32
C MET A 180 2.31 -11.45 18.45
N TYR A 181 2.68 -10.18 18.28
CA TYR A 181 4.07 -9.72 18.52
C TYR A 181 4.48 -9.87 19.98
N ARG A 182 3.58 -9.57 20.93
CA ARG A 182 3.86 -9.75 22.36
C ARG A 182 4.12 -11.21 22.70
N ARG A 183 3.35 -12.15 22.14
CA ARG A 183 3.57 -13.59 22.32
C ARG A 183 4.90 -14.05 21.72
N LEU A 184 5.28 -13.52 20.57
CA LEU A 184 6.61 -13.77 19.99
C LEU A 184 7.73 -13.34 20.95
N VAL A 185 7.68 -12.10 21.43
CA VAL A 185 8.72 -11.54 22.32
C VAL A 185 8.80 -12.29 23.66
N ARG A 186 7.65 -12.79 24.15
CA ARG A 186 7.59 -13.54 25.41
C ARG A 186 7.82 -15.05 25.26
N ASN A 187 8.08 -15.51 24.02
CA ASN A 187 8.21 -16.93 23.70
C ASN A 187 7.01 -17.77 24.18
N GLU A 188 5.81 -17.24 23.95
CA GLU A 188 4.53 -17.89 24.26
C GLU A 188 3.97 -18.62 23.02
N ASN A 189 2.91 -19.37 23.20
CA ASN A 189 2.21 -20.00 22.09
C ASN A 189 1.18 -19.06 21.46
N ILE A 190 0.91 -19.23 20.17
CA ILE A 190 -0.22 -18.66 19.45
C ILE A 190 -1.25 -19.76 19.24
N THR A 191 -2.49 -19.51 19.63
CA THR A 191 -3.62 -20.41 19.39
C THR A 191 -4.33 -20.01 18.11
N LEU A 192 -4.48 -20.98 17.23
CA LEU A 192 -5.09 -20.84 15.90
C LEU A 192 -6.55 -21.24 15.97
N PHE A 193 -7.40 -20.43 15.33
CA PHE A 193 -8.85 -20.64 15.30
C PHE A 193 -9.41 -20.58 13.87
N SER A 194 -10.53 -21.27 13.64
CA SER A 194 -11.41 -20.96 12.52
C SER A 194 -12.23 -19.72 12.87
N PRO A 195 -12.26 -18.68 12.05
CA PRO A 195 -13.03 -17.46 12.35
C PRO A 195 -14.51 -17.73 12.64
N HIS A 196 -15.09 -18.72 11.98
CA HIS A 196 -16.47 -19.16 12.19
C HIS A 196 -16.73 -19.70 13.61
N ASP A 197 -15.75 -20.38 14.19
CA ASP A 197 -15.90 -21.08 15.48
C ASP A 197 -15.69 -20.13 16.69
N VAL A 198 -15.26 -18.87 16.43
CA VAL A 198 -14.96 -17.83 17.43
C VAL A 198 -15.66 -16.50 17.09
N PRO A 199 -16.99 -16.42 17.27
CA PRO A 199 -17.77 -15.24 16.87
C PRO A 199 -17.24 -13.93 17.46
N GLY A 200 -17.16 -12.89 16.63
CA GLY A 200 -16.71 -11.54 17.01
C GLY A 200 -15.20 -11.38 17.13
N LEU A 201 -14.41 -12.46 17.10
CA LEU A 201 -12.94 -12.35 17.19
C LEU A 201 -12.35 -11.69 15.94
N TYR A 202 -12.84 -12.06 14.75
CA TYR A 202 -12.36 -11.47 13.49
C TYR A 202 -12.64 -9.97 13.43
N ASP A 203 -13.83 -9.53 13.80
CA ASP A 203 -14.17 -8.10 13.78
C ASP A 203 -13.38 -7.32 14.85
N ALA A 204 -13.24 -7.87 16.07
CA ALA A 204 -12.45 -7.26 17.12
C ALA A 204 -10.96 -7.08 16.74
N PHE A 205 -10.42 -7.96 15.89
CA PHE A 205 -9.03 -7.90 15.40
C PHE A 205 -8.69 -6.57 14.70
N PHE A 206 -9.68 -5.93 14.10
CA PHE A 206 -9.53 -4.64 13.41
C PHE A 206 -10.06 -3.45 14.21
N VAL A 207 -11.12 -3.67 14.98
CA VAL A 207 -11.88 -2.57 15.61
C VAL A 207 -11.36 -2.19 16.99
N ASP A 208 -10.98 -3.19 17.80
CA ASP A 208 -10.66 -2.97 19.22
C ASP A 208 -9.70 -4.04 19.72
N GLN A 209 -8.45 -3.66 19.95
CA GLN A 209 -7.39 -4.57 20.33
C GLN A 209 -7.55 -5.12 21.77
N ASP A 210 -8.16 -4.38 22.68
CA ASP A 210 -8.42 -4.85 24.04
C ASP A 210 -9.57 -5.89 24.05
N LYS A 211 -10.61 -5.63 23.27
CA LYS A 211 -11.69 -6.58 23.05
C LYS A 211 -11.19 -7.85 22.34
N PHE A 212 -10.32 -7.69 21.32
CA PHE A 212 -9.71 -8.83 20.64
C PHE A 212 -8.94 -9.71 21.64
N GLU A 213 -8.10 -9.11 22.47
CA GLU A 213 -7.32 -9.87 23.46
C GLU A 213 -8.23 -10.59 24.46
N ALA A 214 -9.25 -9.91 24.98
CA ALA A 214 -10.20 -10.52 25.92
C ALA A 214 -10.93 -11.72 25.31
N LEU A 215 -11.46 -11.59 24.08
CA LEU A 215 -12.12 -12.69 23.35
C LEU A 215 -11.13 -13.82 23.02
N TYR A 216 -9.93 -13.47 22.57
CA TYR A 216 -8.91 -14.45 22.21
C TYR A 216 -8.54 -15.33 23.42
N LEU A 217 -8.31 -14.75 24.59
CA LEU A 217 -7.99 -15.48 25.83
C LEU A 217 -9.19 -16.31 26.31
N GLN A 218 -10.41 -15.80 26.17
CA GLN A 218 -11.63 -16.54 26.48
C GLN A 218 -11.76 -17.80 25.62
N TYR A 219 -11.60 -17.67 24.28
CA TYR A 219 -11.68 -18.80 23.36
C TYR A 219 -10.49 -19.76 23.50
N GLU A 220 -9.33 -19.24 23.86
CA GLU A 220 -8.15 -20.07 24.15
C GLU A 220 -8.38 -20.99 25.37
N ALA A 221 -9.09 -20.51 26.38
CA ALA A 221 -9.42 -21.29 27.57
C ALA A 221 -10.60 -22.26 27.38
N ASP A 222 -11.44 -22.05 26.36
CA ASP A 222 -12.64 -22.88 26.12
C ASP A 222 -12.29 -24.20 25.44
N GLU A 223 -12.37 -25.33 26.18
CA GLU A 223 -12.04 -26.66 25.65
C GLU A 223 -13.05 -27.18 24.59
N SER A 224 -14.22 -26.57 24.46
CA SER A 224 -15.22 -26.97 23.47
C SER A 224 -14.90 -26.45 22.05
N ILE A 225 -14.04 -25.45 21.94
CA ILE A 225 -13.67 -24.82 20.65
C ILE A 225 -12.52 -25.60 20.01
N ARG A 226 -12.70 -25.93 18.74
CA ARG A 226 -11.65 -26.50 17.90
C ARG A 226 -10.54 -25.49 17.66
N LYS A 227 -9.34 -25.82 18.09
CA LYS A 227 -8.16 -24.94 18.05
C LYS A 227 -6.87 -25.75 17.93
N LYS A 228 -5.79 -25.06 17.56
CA LYS A 228 -4.43 -25.60 17.56
C LYS A 228 -3.50 -24.58 18.20
N SER A 229 -2.67 -25.01 19.14
CA SER A 229 -1.65 -24.15 19.75
C SER A 229 -0.29 -24.43 19.12
N VAL A 230 0.45 -23.39 18.73
CA VAL A 230 1.79 -23.48 18.12
C VAL A 230 2.73 -22.46 18.78
N PRO A 231 4.02 -22.78 18.96
CA PRO A 231 4.98 -21.79 19.47
C PRO A 231 5.05 -20.57 18.53
N ALA A 232 4.95 -19.37 19.10
CA ALA A 232 5.02 -18.14 18.31
C ALA A 232 6.34 -18.02 17.53
N VAL A 233 7.46 -18.42 18.14
CA VAL A 233 8.78 -18.39 17.48
C VAL A 233 8.81 -19.27 16.24
N ASP A 234 8.20 -20.46 16.27
CA ASP A 234 8.17 -21.38 15.12
C ASP A 234 7.30 -20.82 13.99
N LEU A 235 6.13 -20.26 14.34
CA LEU A 235 5.22 -19.67 13.37
C LEU A 235 5.83 -18.44 12.68
N PHE A 236 6.43 -17.51 13.45
CA PHE A 236 7.10 -16.35 12.90
C PHE A 236 8.37 -16.72 12.12
N SER A 237 9.11 -17.73 12.55
CA SER A 237 10.28 -18.23 11.81
C SER A 237 9.87 -18.79 10.45
N THR A 238 8.76 -19.57 10.40
CA THR A 238 8.20 -20.07 9.14
C THR A 238 7.75 -18.91 8.24
N LEU A 239 7.03 -17.94 8.80
CA LEU A 239 6.61 -16.73 8.08
C LEU A 239 7.82 -16.02 7.45
N MET A 240 8.87 -15.75 8.24
CA MET A 240 10.05 -15.03 7.75
C MET A 240 10.87 -15.86 6.76
N GLN A 241 10.93 -17.18 6.92
CA GLN A 241 11.57 -18.07 5.96
C GLN A 241 10.85 -18.06 4.60
N GLU A 242 9.52 -18.16 4.59
CA GLU A 242 8.73 -18.14 3.36
C GLU A 242 8.74 -16.74 2.71
N ARG A 243 8.74 -15.68 3.53
CA ARG A 243 8.96 -14.32 3.06
C ARG A 243 10.33 -14.16 2.39
N ALA A 244 11.40 -14.67 2.99
CA ALA A 244 12.74 -14.59 2.42
C ALA A 244 12.91 -15.44 1.16
N SER A 245 12.32 -16.63 1.12
CA SER A 245 12.47 -17.57 -0.02
C SER A 245 11.65 -17.16 -1.24
N THR A 246 10.51 -16.49 -1.05
CA THR A 246 9.61 -16.10 -2.15
C THR A 246 9.65 -14.63 -2.50
N GLY A 247 10.13 -13.79 -1.58
CA GLY A 247 10.09 -12.32 -1.67
C GLY A 247 8.69 -11.71 -1.52
N ARG A 248 7.62 -12.52 -1.51
CA ARG A 248 6.24 -12.08 -1.76
C ARG A 248 5.22 -12.56 -0.71
N VAL A 249 5.66 -12.75 0.51
CA VAL A 249 4.81 -12.87 1.69
C VAL A 249 4.95 -11.56 2.47
N TYR A 250 3.90 -10.76 2.45
CA TYR A 250 3.88 -9.39 2.98
C TYR A 250 3.34 -9.37 4.41
N ILE A 251 3.59 -8.27 5.13
CA ILE A 251 3.14 -8.08 6.51
C ILE A 251 2.17 -6.89 6.55
N ALA A 252 1.04 -7.07 7.23
CA ALA A 252 0.08 -6.02 7.51
C ALA A 252 -0.17 -5.92 9.03
N ASN A 253 0.24 -4.82 9.63
CA ASN A 253 0.05 -4.55 11.06
C ASN A 253 -1.33 -3.91 11.25
N VAL A 254 -2.35 -4.72 11.52
CA VAL A 254 -3.76 -4.28 11.47
C VAL A 254 -4.13 -3.27 12.55
N ASP A 255 -3.49 -3.35 13.71
CA ASP A 255 -3.61 -2.36 14.76
C ASP A 255 -3.08 -0.99 14.31
N HIS A 256 -1.89 -0.92 13.72
CA HIS A 256 -1.36 0.31 13.17
C HIS A 256 -2.19 0.85 12.00
N MET A 257 -2.71 -0.03 11.12
CA MET A 257 -3.59 0.37 10.02
C MET A 257 -4.87 1.06 10.52
N ASN A 258 -5.40 0.62 11.65
CA ASN A 258 -6.64 1.14 12.24
C ASN A 258 -6.40 2.23 13.29
N GLU A 259 -5.43 2.06 14.19
CA GLU A 259 -5.14 3.04 15.24
C GLU A 259 -4.48 4.32 14.68
N HIS A 260 -3.61 4.19 13.66
CA HIS A 260 -2.88 5.30 13.04
C HIS A 260 -3.39 5.67 11.63
N GLY A 261 -4.54 5.14 11.23
CA GLY A 261 -5.22 5.46 9.97
C GLY A 261 -6.16 6.66 10.07
N ALA A 262 -6.69 7.09 8.92
CA ALA A 262 -7.62 8.21 8.82
C ALA A 262 -9.02 7.93 9.37
N PHE A 263 -9.43 6.64 9.47
CA PHE A 263 -10.80 6.28 9.80
C PHE A 263 -10.97 5.90 11.27
N ASP A 264 -12.17 6.14 11.80
CA ASP A 264 -12.59 5.58 13.09
C ASP A 264 -12.90 4.10 12.89
N PRO A 265 -12.11 3.17 13.47
CA PRO A 265 -12.28 1.74 13.24
C PRO A 265 -13.62 1.18 13.77
N LYS A 266 -14.31 1.91 14.65
CA LYS A 266 -15.64 1.51 15.13
C LYS A 266 -16.73 1.71 14.09
N VAL A 267 -16.50 2.58 13.11
CA VAL A 267 -17.47 2.93 12.07
C VAL A 267 -17.02 2.42 10.70
N ALA A 268 -15.73 2.54 10.39
CA ALA A 268 -15.15 2.24 9.10
C ALA A 268 -13.80 1.49 9.27
N PRO A 269 -13.82 0.23 9.74
CA PRO A 269 -12.61 -0.56 9.95
C PRO A 269 -11.90 -0.90 8.64
N VAL A 270 -10.57 -0.91 8.70
CA VAL A 270 -9.70 -1.32 7.58
C VAL A 270 -9.31 -2.78 7.78
N HIS A 271 -9.82 -3.66 6.91
CA HIS A 271 -9.65 -5.11 7.03
C HIS A 271 -8.46 -5.67 6.25
N GLN A 272 -7.93 -4.94 5.28
CA GLN A 272 -6.89 -5.41 4.37
C GLN A 272 -6.16 -4.25 3.68
N SER A 273 -5.19 -4.58 2.83
CA SER A 273 -4.55 -3.63 1.92
C SER A 273 -4.75 -4.07 0.46
N ASN A 274 -4.11 -3.34 -0.47
CA ASN A 274 -4.12 -3.62 -1.90
C ASN A 274 -2.99 -4.58 -2.31
N LEU A 275 -2.80 -4.74 -3.62
CA LEU A 275 -1.73 -5.57 -4.21
C LEU A 275 -0.34 -5.17 -3.70
N CYS A 276 -0.04 -3.88 -3.63
CA CYS A 276 1.30 -3.34 -3.29
C CYS A 276 1.41 -2.80 -1.86
N MET A 277 0.41 -3.02 -0.99
CA MET A 277 0.45 -2.78 0.46
C MET A 277 0.38 -1.31 0.92
N GLU A 278 0.17 -0.33 0.04
CA GLU A 278 0.11 1.09 0.42
C GLU A 278 -1.30 1.58 0.75
N ILE A 279 -2.36 0.89 0.33
CA ILE A 279 -3.74 1.35 0.51
C ILE A 279 -4.36 0.72 1.75
N THR A 280 -4.86 1.57 2.64
CA THR A 280 -5.56 1.16 3.86
C THR A 280 -6.89 1.89 3.94
N LEU A 281 -7.88 1.36 3.21
CA LEU A 281 -9.23 1.88 3.12
C LEU A 281 -10.24 0.86 3.67
N PRO A 282 -11.35 1.32 4.25
CA PRO A 282 -12.41 0.45 4.72
C PRO A 282 -13.02 -0.38 3.59
N THR A 283 -13.32 -1.64 3.89
CA THR A 283 -14.04 -2.55 3.01
C THR A 283 -15.20 -3.22 3.76
N LYS A 284 -16.18 -3.70 3.00
CA LYS A 284 -17.27 -4.53 3.52
C LYS A 284 -17.54 -5.65 2.52
N PRO A 285 -17.61 -6.90 2.98
CA PRO A 285 -17.77 -8.03 2.08
C PRO A 285 -19.08 -7.94 1.28
N LEU A 286 -19.05 -8.49 0.06
CA LEU A 286 -20.23 -8.63 -0.78
C LEU A 286 -21.02 -9.87 -0.38
N ALA A 287 -22.30 -9.75 -0.08
CA ALA A 287 -23.18 -10.89 0.22
C ALA A 287 -23.63 -11.62 -1.05
N PHE A 288 -23.75 -10.91 -2.18
CA PHE A 288 -24.11 -11.43 -3.51
C PHE A 288 -23.60 -10.49 -4.62
N THR A 289 -23.65 -10.94 -5.86
CA THR A 289 -23.30 -10.11 -7.02
C THR A 289 -24.24 -8.89 -7.10
N ASP A 290 -23.68 -7.71 -7.36
CA ASP A 290 -24.41 -6.41 -7.38
C ASP A 290 -24.94 -5.95 -6.02
N ASP A 291 -24.38 -6.44 -4.93
CA ASP A 291 -24.69 -5.99 -3.57
C ASP A 291 -24.27 -4.53 -3.37
N ALA A 292 -25.24 -3.63 -3.30
CA ALA A 292 -24.99 -2.20 -3.08
C ALA A 292 -24.64 -1.85 -1.62
N ASP A 293 -24.88 -2.75 -0.67
CA ASP A 293 -24.54 -2.59 0.75
C ASP A 293 -23.11 -3.04 1.05
N GLY A 294 -22.45 -3.74 0.13
CA GLY A 294 -21.03 -4.06 0.19
C GLY A 294 -20.15 -2.84 -0.10
N GLU A 295 -18.87 -2.91 0.26
CA GLU A 295 -17.92 -1.82 -0.02
C GLU A 295 -16.63 -2.37 -0.64
N ILE A 296 -16.44 -2.08 -1.92
CA ILE A 296 -15.18 -2.27 -2.64
C ILE A 296 -14.41 -0.96 -2.57
N ALA A 297 -13.24 -0.97 -1.96
CA ALA A 297 -12.42 0.24 -1.86
C ALA A 297 -11.61 0.47 -3.13
N LEU A 298 -11.62 1.70 -3.59
CA LEU A 298 -10.83 2.18 -4.72
C LEU A 298 -9.93 3.33 -4.26
N CYS A 299 -8.67 3.33 -4.69
CA CYS A 299 -7.79 4.47 -4.47
C CYS A 299 -7.22 4.98 -5.79
N THR A 300 -7.26 6.32 -5.94
CA THR A 300 -6.70 7.03 -7.07
C THR A 300 -5.39 7.70 -6.65
N LEU A 301 -4.33 7.46 -7.41
CA LEU A 301 -2.97 7.75 -7.01
C LEU A 301 -2.32 8.86 -7.84
N SER A 302 -1.35 9.55 -7.24
CA SER A 302 -0.34 10.38 -7.90
C SER A 302 0.91 10.50 -7.04
N ALA A 303 1.99 11.10 -7.56
CA ALA A 303 3.23 11.25 -6.82
C ALA A 303 3.90 12.60 -7.10
N PHE A 304 4.39 13.27 -6.06
CA PHE A 304 5.28 14.43 -6.21
C PHE A 304 6.69 13.98 -6.54
N ASN A 305 7.32 14.62 -7.52
CA ASN A 305 8.74 14.41 -7.79
C ASN A 305 9.56 15.36 -6.92
N LEU A 306 10.13 14.87 -5.84
CA LEU A 306 10.91 15.67 -4.90
C LEU A 306 12.10 16.37 -5.55
N GLY A 307 12.69 15.76 -6.59
CA GLY A 307 13.82 16.35 -7.32
C GLY A 307 13.45 17.56 -8.18
N ALA A 308 12.18 17.69 -8.56
CA ALA A 308 11.69 18.81 -9.37
C ALA A 308 11.18 19.98 -8.53
N LEU A 309 11.08 19.84 -7.22
CA LEU A 309 10.68 20.91 -6.31
C LEU A 309 11.86 21.85 -6.05
N ARG A 310 11.61 23.16 -6.18
CA ARG A 310 12.62 24.20 -5.88
C ARG A 310 12.68 24.53 -4.39
N SER A 311 11.56 24.46 -3.71
CA SER A 311 11.38 24.65 -2.28
C SER A 311 10.13 23.92 -1.83
N LEU A 312 9.97 23.72 -0.52
CA LEU A 312 8.75 23.12 0.05
C LEU A 312 7.50 23.98 -0.21
N ASP A 313 7.64 25.32 -0.35
CA ASP A 313 6.52 26.21 -0.68
C ASP A 313 5.92 25.90 -2.07
N THR A 314 6.70 25.33 -2.98
CA THR A 314 6.21 24.87 -4.29
C THR A 314 5.12 23.81 -4.13
N LEU A 315 5.14 23.03 -3.05
CA LEU A 315 4.14 22.01 -2.75
C LEU A 315 2.74 22.59 -2.61
N LYS A 316 2.59 23.83 -2.12
CA LYS A 316 1.26 24.47 -1.97
C LYS A 316 0.46 24.47 -3.27
N GLU A 317 1.12 24.82 -4.35
CA GLU A 317 0.50 24.86 -5.69
C GLU A 317 0.34 23.46 -6.27
N VAL A 318 1.39 22.64 -6.21
CA VAL A 318 1.39 21.29 -6.79
C VAL A 318 0.36 20.40 -6.09
N ALA A 319 0.24 20.49 -4.76
CA ALA A 319 -0.75 19.77 -3.98
C ALA A 319 -2.19 20.15 -4.35
N PHE A 320 -2.44 21.44 -4.57
CA PHE A 320 -3.77 21.91 -4.99
C PHE A 320 -4.19 21.28 -6.33
N TYR A 321 -3.31 21.32 -7.34
CA TYR A 321 -3.63 20.71 -8.64
C TYR A 321 -3.71 19.18 -8.57
N ALA A 322 -2.89 18.53 -7.74
CA ALA A 322 -2.95 17.09 -7.54
C ALA A 322 -4.31 16.67 -6.94
N VAL A 323 -4.70 17.28 -5.82
CA VAL A 323 -5.96 16.95 -5.14
C VAL A 323 -7.16 17.29 -6.01
N ALA A 324 -7.18 18.47 -6.64
CA ALA A 324 -8.28 18.88 -7.52
C ALA A 324 -8.43 17.96 -8.75
N ALA A 325 -7.31 17.52 -9.35
CA ALA A 325 -7.33 16.62 -10.49
C ALA A 325 -7.85 15.23 -10.11
N LEU A 326 -7.35 14.66 -9.01
CA LEU A 326 -7.78 13.35 -8.54
C LEU A 326 -9.22 13.37 -8.02
N ASP A 327 -9.66 14.45 -7.36
CA ASP A 327 -11.04 14.64 -6.95
C ASP A 327 -11.99 14.67 -8.17
N SER A 328 -11.63 15.44 -9.19
CA SER A 328 -12.39 15.51 -10.44
C SER A 328 -12.41 14.17 -11.20
N LEU A 329 -11.34 13.38 -11.10
CA LEU A 329 -11.24 12.06 -11.71
C LEU A 329 -12.27 11.08 -11.15
N LEU A 330 -12.60 11.16 -9.85
CA LEU A 330 -13.61 10.30 -9.22
C LEU A 330 -15.01 10.51 -9.84
N ASP A 331 -15.30 11.70 -10.35
CA ASP A 331 -16.56 12.00 -11.03
C ASP A 331 -16.51 11.68 -12.53
N TYR A 332 -15.31 11.59 -13.10
CA TYR A 332 -15.11 11.29 -14.53
C TYR A 332 -15.02 9.79 -14.82
N GLN A 333 -14.63 8.97 -13.86
CA GLN A 333 -14.47 7.53 -14.06
C GLN A 333 -15.82 6.78 -14.07
N ASP A 334 -15.84 5.64 -14.76
CA ASP A 334 -16.95 4.70 -14.75
C ASP A 334 -16.73 3.64 -13.67
N TYR A 335 -17.79 3.27 -12.98
CA TYR A 335 -17.77 2.25 -11.94
C TYR A 335 -18.55 1.02 -12.39
N PRO A 336 -17.93 -0.16 -12.50
CA PRO A 336 -18.64 -1.36 -12.93
C PRO A 336 -19.64 -1.89 -11.88
N MET A 337 -19.48 -1.52 -10.60
CA MET A 337 -20.30 -2.02 -9.50
C MET A 337 -20.71 -0.89 -8.54
N ALA A 338 -21.95 -0.92 -8.07
CA ALA A 338 -22.46 0.04 -7.07
C ALA A 338 -21.68 -0.04 -5.76
N ALA A 339 -21.27 -1.24 -5.32
CA ALA A 339 -20.43 -1.46 -4.16
C ALA A 339 -19.08 -0.72 -4.20
N ALA A 340 -18.62 -0.30 -5.38
CA ALA A 340 -17.42 0.52 -5.54
C ALA A 340 -17.75 2.00 -5.74
N GLU A 341 -18.80 2.31 -6.49
CA GLU A 341 -19.21 3.68 -6.79
C GLU A 341 -19.60 4.45 -5.53
N ILE A 342 -20.49 3.84 -4.72
CA ILE A 342 -21.04 4.47 -3.52
C ILE A 342 -19.92 4.88 -2.54
N PRO A 343 -19.05 3.98 -2.06
CA PRO A 343 -17.99 4.38 -1.13
C PRO A 343 -16.93 5.28 -1.79
N ALA A 344 -16.62 5.09 -3.08
CA ALA A 344 -15.65 5.94 -3.77
C ALA A 344 -16.11 7.40 -3.85
N LYS A 345 -17.38 7.64 -4.18
CA LYS A 345 -17.96 8.99 -4.23
C LYS A 345 -18.22 9.57 -2.85
N ALA A 346 -18.65 8.76 -1.88
CA ALA A 346 -18.94 9.22 -0.54
C ALA A 346 -17.69 9.54 0.30
N ARG A 347 -16.59 8.79 0.13
CA ARG A 347 -15.31 9.02 0.83
C ARG A 347 -14.34 9.88 0.03
N ARG A 348 -14.38 9.83 -1.28
CA ARG A 348 -13.46 10.53 -2.20
C ARG A 348 -11.99 10.29 -1.83
N SER A 349 -11.62 9.04 -1.58
CA SER A 349 -10.29 8.66 -1.08
C SER A 349 -9.21 8.83 -2.15
N LEU A 350 -8.11 9.48 -1.79
CA LEU A 350 -6.94 9.72 -2.63
C LEU A 350 -5.69 9.14 -1.97
N GLY A 351 -4.65 8.87 -2.78
CA GLY A 351 -3.33 8.47 -2.32
C GLY A 351 -2.24 9.21 -3.08
N VAL A 352 -1.67 10.24 -2.48
CA VAL A 352 -0.54 10.98 -3.04
C VAL A 352 0.73 10.56 -2.32
N GLY A 353 1.71 10.08 -3.09
CA GLY A 353 3.02 9.70 -2.60
C GLY A 353 4.12 10.60 -3.18
N VAL A 354 5.32 10.08 -3.16
CA VAL A 354 6.47 10.75 -3.76
C VAL A 354 7.27 9.82 -4.66
N THR A 355 8.05 10.40 -5.54
CA THR A 355 9.14 9.75 -6.27
C THR A 355 10.42 10.54 -6.08
N ASN A 356 11.57 9.91 -6.33
CA ASN A 356 12.86 10.58 -6.34
C ASN A 356 13.45 10.93 -4.95
N LEU A 357 13.09 10.19 -3.89
CA LEU A 357 13.63 10.46 -2.55
C LEU A 357 15.15 10.25 -2.50
N ALA A 358 15.69 9.22 -3.17
CA ALA A 358 17.13 8.97 -3.18
C ALA A 358 17.92 10.13 -3.78
N TYR A 359 17.46 10.67 -4.92
CA TYR A 359 18.05 11.86 -5.50
C TYR A 359 17.92 13.09 -4.59
N TYR A 360 16.76 13.26 -3.97
CA TYR A 360 16.51 14.38 -3.07
C TYR A 360 17.45 14.37 -1.86
N LEU A 361 17.68 13.20 -1.27
CA LEU A 361 18.67 13.01 -0.19
C LEU A 361 20.08 13.33 -0.70
N ALA A 362 20.51 12.70 -1.80
CA ALA A 362 21.85 12.89 -2.36
C ALA A 362 22.13 14.36 -2.71
N LYS A 363 21.16 15.06 -3.31
CA LYS A 363 21.25 16.48 -3.67
C LYS A 363 21.43 17.39 -2.44
N ASN A 364 20.90 16.99 -1.30
CA ASN A 364 21.05 17.72 -0.02
C ASN A 364 22.22 17.22 0.83
N GLY A 365 23.07 16.33 0.30
CA GLY A 365 24.25 15.80 0.98
C GLY A 365 23.97 14.73 2.04
N PHE A 366 22.80 14.06 1.97
CA PHE A 366 22.40 13.00 2.86
C PHE A 366 22.18 11.68 2.12
N ASN A 367 22.13 10.59 2.89
CA ASN A 367 21.78 9.26 2.41
C ASN A 367 20.81 8.55 3.37
N TYR A 368 20.44 7.29 3.07
CA TYR A 368 19.47 6.55 3.89
C TYR A 368 20.03 6.16 5.26
N SER A 369 21.31 5.83 5.33
CA SER A 369 21.97 5.37 6.58
C SER A 369 22.39 6.53 7.49
N ASP A 370 22.39 7.76 6.97
CA ASP A 370 22.75 8.95 7.74
C ASP A 370 21.56 9.48 8.57
N PRO A 371 21.63 9.47 9.91
CA PRO A 371 20.60 10.04 10.77
C PRO A 371 20.40 11.55 10.58
N ALA A 372 21.43 12.29 10.14
CA ALA A 372 21.32 13.73 9.91
C ALA A 372 20.29 14.06 8.81
N GLY A 373 20.02 13.14 7.86
CA GLY A 373 18.98 13.28 6.85
C GLY A 373 17.55 13.11 7.39
N ASN A 374 17.35 12.63 8.61
CA ASN A 374 16.03 12.35 9.16
C ASN A 374 15.18 13.62 9.34
N GLN A 375 15.81 14.72 9.77
CA GLN A 375 15.12 16.01 9.90
C GLN A 375 14.62 16.53 8.54
N LEU A 376 15.44 16.42 7.50
CA LEU A 376 15.02 16.82 6.13
C LEU A 376 13.80 16.01 5.67
N VAL A 377 13.80 14.69 5.89
CA VAL A 377 12.66 13.83 5.57
C VAL A 377 11.43 14.23 6.36
N HIS A 378 11.57 14.47 7.67
CA HIS A 378 10.47 14.90 8.53
C HIS A 378 9.83 16.21 8.05
N GLU A 379 10.61 17.26 7.84
CA GLU A 379 10.12 18.56 7.37
C GLU A 379 9.46 18.48 6.00
N THR A 380 10.01 17.66 5.11
CA THR A 380 9.47 17.46 3.76
C THR A 380 8.10 16.79 3.81
N PHE A 381 7.95 15.72 4.57
CA PHE A 381 6.71 14.96 4.64
C PHE A 381 5.66 15.62 5.53
N GLU A 382 6.07 16.39 6.52
CA GLU A 382 5.18 17.33 7.22
C GLU A 382 4.55 18.33 6.27
N ALA A 383 5.36 19.00 5.43
CA ALA A 383 4.87 19.95 4.45
C ALA A 383 3.95 19.30 3.40
N ILE A 384 4.27 18.09 2.93
CA ILE A 384 3.42 17.33 2.01
C ILE A 384 2.04 17.10 2.61
N GLN A 385 1.96 16.56 3.82
CA GLN A 385 0.67 16.29 4.47
C GLN A 385 -0.10 17.60 4.73
N TYR A 386 0.58 18.63 5.20
CA TYR A 386 -0.02 19.94 5.44
C TYR A 386 -0.67 20.52 4.18
N TYR A 387 0.08 20.60 3.07
CA TYR A 387 -0.45 21.20 1.83
C TYR A 387 -1.50 20.33 1.13
N LEU A 388 -1.46 19.02 1.28
CA LEU A 388 -2.53 18.14 0.79
C LEU A 388 -3.83 18.36 1.58
N LEU A 389 -3.74 18.46 2.91
CA LEU A 389 -4.89 18.77 3.76
C LEU A 389 -5.44 20.18 3.49
N ASP A 390 -4.57 21.20 3.33
CA ASP A 390 -4.98 22.54 2.95
C ASP A 390 -5.73 22.55 1.61
N ALA A 391 -5.20 21.82 0.60
CA ALA A 391 -5.83 21.71 -0.70
C ALA A 391 -7.22 21.05 -0.61
N SER A 392 -7.34 19.96 0.14
CA SER A 392 -8.62 19.27 0.35
C SER A 392 -9.62 20.11 1.13
N CYS A 393 -9.15 20.86 2.14
CA CYS A 393 -9.97 21.80 2.90
C CYS A 393 -10.49 22.96 2.03
N ARG A 394 -9.64 23.54 1.18
CA ARG A 394 -10.04 24.57 0.19
C ARG A 394 -11.07 24.06 -0.82
N LEU A 395 -10.96 22.80 -1.23
CA LEU A 395 -12.00 22.19 -2.06
C LEU A 395 -13.28 21.93 -1.28
N ALA A 396 -13.20 21.56 0.00
CA ALA A 396 -14.37 21.39 0.84
C ALA A 396 -15.10 22.73 1.07
N GLU A 397 -14.37 23.82 1.27
CA GLU A 397 -14.94 25.17 1.35
C GLU A 397 -15.73 25.55 0.08
N ALA A 398 -15.23 25.15 -1.10
CA ALA A 398 -15.86 25.49 -2.38
C ALA A 398 -16.95 24.50 -2.83
N LYS A 399 -16.87 23.22 -2.49
CA LYS A 399 -17.71 22.13 -3.03
C LYS A 399 -18.43 21.31 -1.94
N GLY A 400 -18.19 21.59 -0.67
CA GLY A 400 -18.61 20.76 0.46
C GLY A 400 -17.62 19.62 0.79
N ALA A 401 -17.60 19.20 2.05
CA ALA A 401 -16.86 18.03 2.50
C ALA A 401 -17.38 16.76 1.80
N CYS A 402 -16.60 15.67 1.83
CA CYS A 402 -17.08 14.38 1.37
C CYS A 402 -18.22 13.87 2.27
N ASP A 403 -19.18 13.13 1.70
CA ASP A 403 -20.40 12.72 2.40
C ASP A 403 -20.13 11.92 3.69
N TRP A 404 -19.08 11.08 3.66
CA TRP A 404 -18.69 10.25 4.81
C TRP A 404 -17.51 10.84 5.59
N PHE A 405 -17.32 12.16 5.56
CA PHE A 405 -16.29 12.84 6.36
C PHE A 405 -16.37 12.49 7.85
N SER A 406 -17.58 12.35 8.40
CA SER A 406 -17.82 11.98 9.80
C SER A 406 -17.25 10.61 10.22
N GLN A 407 -16.94 9.74 9.27
CA GLN A 407 -16.29 8.44 9.53
C GLN A 407 -14.79 8.59 9.77
N THR A 408 -14.22 9.76 9.52
CA THR A 408 -12.78 10.02 9.64
C THR A 408 -12.40 10.55 11.02
N LYS A 409 -11.17 10.29 11.43
CA LYS A 409 -10.58 10.91 12.63
C LYS A 409 -10.32 12.41 12.44
N TYR A 410 -10.21 12.88 11.20
CA TYR A 410 -10.16 14.32 10.89
C TYR A 410 -11.41 15.06 11.36
N ALA A 411 -12.59 14.42 11.25
CA ALA A 411 -13.84 14.98 11.81
C ALA A 411 -13.82 15.10 13.34
N GLN A 412 -12.97 14.30 14.00
CA GLN A 412 -12.72 14.34 15.44
C GLN A 412 -11.58 15.31 15.82
N GLY A 413 -11.03 16.03 14.83
CA GLY A 413 -9.90 16.95 15.03
C GLY A 413 -8.55 16.25 15.22
N GLN A 414 -8.40 15.01 14.77
CA GLN A 414 -7.20 14.21 14.94
C GLN A 414 -6.48 14.03 13.60
N LEU A 415 -5.17 14.32 13.59
CA LEU A 415 -4.27 14.13 12.46
C LEU A 415 -3.49 12.80 12.62
N PRO A 416 -2.91 12.25 11.54
CA PRO A 416 -2.03 11.07 11.64
C PRO A 416 -0.92 11.25 12.68
N ILE A 417 -0.29 12.42 12.74
CA ILE A 417 0.78 12.72 13.69
C ILE A 417 0.32 12.67 15.17
N ASP A 418 -0.94 12.98 15.45
CA ASP A 418 -1.47 12.96 16.83
C ASP A 418 -1.54 11.54 17.37
N HIS A 419 -1.92 10.57 16.54
CA HIS A 419 -1.93 9.15 16.90
C HIS A 419 -0.52 8.62 17.08
N TYR A 420 0.39 8.99 16.19
CA TYR A 420 1.78 8.58 16.26
C TYR A 420 2.44 9.09 17.56
N ARG A 421 2.32 10.38 17.87
CA ARG A 421 2.90 10.98 19.09
C ARG A 421 2.38 10.34 20.36
N LYS A 422 1.10 10.00 20.40
CA LYS A 422 0.48 9.41 21.59
C LYS A 422 1.04 8.03 21.95
N SER A 423 1.43 7.23 20.96
CA SER A 423 1.76 5.82 21.15
C SER A 423 3.19 5.43 20.76
N LEU A 424 3.84 6.18 19.87
CA LEU A 424 5.07 5.75 19.20
C LEU A 424 6.22 6.76 19.25
N ASP A 425 5.99 8.02 19.57
CA ASP A 425 6.99 9.11 19.51
C ASP A 425 7.99 9.09 20.67
N ALA A 426 8.46 7.90 21.02
CA ALA A 426 9.50 7.72 22.05
C ALA A 426 10.93 7.61 21.48
N ASN A 427 11.05 7.50 20.14
CA ASN A 427 12.35 7.37 19.49
C ASN A 427 12.91 8.77 19.13
N PRO A 428 14.05 9.18 19.71
CA PRO A 428 14.67 10.48 19.41
C PRO A 428 15.08 10.63 17.94
N ASP A 429 15.39 9.54 17.24
CA ASP A 429 15.78 9.57 15.83
C ASP A 429 14.63 9.91 14.87
N THR A 430 13.40 9.86 15.36
CA THR A 430 12.19 10.15 14.60
C THR A 430 11.36 11.30 15.17
N SER A 431 11.74 11.86 16.32
CA SER A 431 11.00 12.93 17.01
C SER A 431 11.59 14.30 16.71
N PHE A 432 10.86 15.11 15.92
CA PHE A 432 11.25 16.46 15.54
C PHE A 432 10.10 17.44 15.79
N GLU A 433 10.42 18.73 15.93
CA GLU A 433 9.44 19.79 16.06
C GLU A 433 8.68 20.01 14.75
N LEU A 434 7.35 20.21 14.84
CA LEU A 434 6.52 20.56 13.70
C LEU A 434 6.69 22.03 13.35
N LYS A 435 6.86 22.32 12.04
CA LYS A 435 7.10 23.68 11.52
C LYS A 435 5.90 24.31 10.83
N MET A 436 4.93 23.51 10.38
CA MET A 436 3.77 24.03 9.68
C MET A 436 2.73 24.59 10.64
N PRO A 437 1.93 25.60 10.23
CA PRO A 437 0.92 26.25 11.08
C PRO A 437 -0.34 25.39 11.24
N TRP A 438 -0.23 24.26 11.90
CA TRP A 438 -1.26 23.23 12.04
C TRP A 438 -2.53 23.75 12.74
N GLU A 439 -2.40 24.64 13.71
CA GLU A 439 -3.55 25.17 14.46
C GLU A 439 -4.55 25.89 13.57
N GLU A 440 -4.06 26.72 12.64
CA GLU A 440 -4.88 27.43 11.65
C GLU A 440 -5.60 26.45 10.72
N LEU A 441 -4.87 25.48 10.17
CA LEU A 441 -5.45 24.47 9.27
C LEU A 441 -6.48 23.59 10.00
N CYS A 442 -6.21 23.15 11.22
CA CYS A 442 -7.16 22.38 12.02
C CYS A 442 -8.42 23.19 12.33
N GLY A 443 -8.31 24.51 12.52
CA GLY A 443 -9.45 25.42 12.65
C GLY A 443 -10.35 25.39 11.42
N ARG A 444 -9.76 25.51 10.24
CA ARG A 444 -10.47 25.45 8.95
C ARG A 444 -11.07 24.07 8.67
N ILE A 445 -10.36 23.00 8.99
CA ILE A 445 -10.90 21.63 8.83
C ILE A 445 -12.13 21.43 9.72
N ARG A 446 -12.15 21.97 10.93
CA ARG A 446 -13.34 21.91 11.80
C ARG A 446 -14.53 22.68 11.23
N GLU A 447 -14.27 23.79 10.53
CA GLU A 447 -15.31 24.64 9.94
C GLU A 447 -15.87 24.08 8.63
N TYR A 448 -15.00 23.66 7.70
CA TYR A 448 -15.36 23.28 6.33
C TYR A 448 -15.30 21.77 6.07
N GLY A 449 -14.64 20.98 6.92
CA GLY A 449 -14.32 19.59 6.67
C GLY A 449 -13.21 19.39 5.65
N LEU A 450 -13.12 18.17 5.13
CA LEU A 450 -12.24 17.80 4.03
C LEU A 450 -13.05 17.24 2.85
N ARG A 451 -12.64 17.60 1.63
CA ARG A 451 -13.22 17.03 0.39
C ARG A 451 -12.87 15.56 0.21
N ASN A 452 -11.78 15.10 0.80
CA ASN A 452 -11.20 13.77 0.61
C ASN A 452 -10.93 13.13 1.98
N SER A 453 -11.39 11.90 2.19
CA SER A 453 -11.25 11.16 3.46
C SER A 453 -9.82 10.71 3.74
N THR A 454 -9.02 10.47 2.68
CA THR A 454 -7.59 10.20 2.73
C THR A 454 -6.87 10.97 1.64
N LEU A 455 -5.58 11.23 1.84
CA LEU A 455 -4.78 12.04 0.91
C LEU A 455 -3.42 11.43 0.59
N THR A 456 -2.87 10.60 1.45
CA THR A 456 -1.49 10.12 1.33
C THR A 456 -1.38 8.60 1.31
N ALA A 457 -0.57 8.09 0.38
CA ALA A 457 -0.14 6.69 0.31
C ALA A 457 1.20 6.64 -0.44
N GLN A 458 2.12 5.76 -0.03
CA GLN A 458 3.40 5.62 -0.74
C GLN A 458 3.44 4.31 -1.52
N MET A 459 3.23 4.44 -2.81
CA MET A 459 3.26 3.35 -3.78
C MET A 459 4.66 3.15 -4.37
N PRO A 460 4.95 1.97 -4.97
CA PRO A 460 6.09 1.81 -5.86
C PRO A 460 5.86 2.59 -7.16
N CYS A 461 6.78 3.49 -7.52
CA CYS A 461 6.66 4.35 -8.71
C CYS A 461 7.43 3.78 -9.91
N GLU A 462 7.31 2.50 -10.17
CA GLU A 462 8.15 1.75 -11.12
C GLU A 462 8.12 2.28 -12.56
N THR A 463 6.95 2.65 -13.08
CA THR A 463 6.79 3.13 -14.46
C THR A 463 6.83 4.65 -14.53
N SER A 464 6.17 5.34 -13.61
CA SER A 464 6.08 6.81 -13.63
C SER A 464 7.42 7.49 -13.33
N SER A 465 8.26 6.86 -12.51
CA SER A 465 9.62 7.35 -12.28
C SER A 465 10.47 7.38 -13.54
N GLN A 466 10.25 6.44 -14.48
CA GLN A 466 10.97 6.43 -15.76
C GLN A 466 10.61 7.63 -16.64
N ILE A 467 9.33 7.99 -16.68
CA ILE A 467 8.85 9.13 -17.49
C ILE A 467 9.45 10.45 -16.97
N THR A 468 9.62 10.56 -15.67
CA THR A 468 10.11 11.78 -15.01
C THR A 468 11.62 11.78 -14.75
N ASN A 469 12.35 10.76 -15.21
CA ASN A 469 13.77 10.53 -14.90
C ASN A 469 14.06 10.65 -13.41
N SER A 470 13.32 9.87 -12.61
CA SER A 470 13.39 9.88 -11.15
C SER A 470 13.86 8.54 -10.61
N THR A 471 14.40 8.52 -9.40
CA THR A 471 14.54 7.26 -8.64
C THR A 471 13.16 6.78 -8.18
N ASN A 472 13.00 5.45 -8.00
CA ASN A 472 11.71 4.84 -7.72
C ASN A 472 11.21 5.17 -6.29
N GLY A 473 10.10 5.89 -6.18
CA GLY A 473 9.43 6.15 -4.92
C GLY A 473 10.36 6.69 -3.82
N ILE A 474 10.36 5.99 -2.70
CA ILE A 474 11.21 6.27 -1.54
C ILE A 474 12.38 5.29 -1.42
N GLU A 475 12.58 4.40 -2.38
CA GLU A 475 13.58 3.35 -2.30
C GLU A 475 14.97 3.80 -2.71
N PRO A 476 16.04 3.28 -2.09
CA PRO A 476 17.38 3.42 -2.60
C PRO A 476 17.49 2.72 -3.97
N PRO A 477 18.16 3.33 -4.95
CA PRO A 477 18.38 2.68 -6.25
C PRO A 477 19.32 1.46 -6.10
N ARG A 478 19.11 0.43 -6.89
CA ARG A 478 19.96 -0.79 -6.84
C ARG A 478 21.39 -0.53 -7.28
N GLY A 479 21.60 0.44 -8.16
CA GLY A 479 22.88 0.86 -8.70
C GLY A 479 22.74 2.15 -9.49
N PRO A 480 23.85 2.68 -10.06
CA PRO A 480 23.85 3.94 -10.82
C PRO A 480 23.03 3.86 -12.10
N VAL A 481 22.88 2.68 -12.67
CA VAL A 481 22.10 2.40 -13.88
C VAL A 481 21.09 1.32 -13.58
N SER A 482 19.84 1.56 -13.88
CA SER A 482 18.79 0.54 -13.86
C SER A 482 18.42 0.13 -15.29
N VAL A 483 18.27 -1.17 -15.51
CA VAL A 483 17.86 -1.73 -16.80
C VAL A 483 16.50 -2.37 -16.64
N LYS A 484 15.53 -1.92 -17.42
CA LYS A 484 14.19 -2.53 -17.46
C LYS A 484 13.91 -3.07 -18.84
N SER A 485 13.59 -4.37 -18.88
CA SER A 485 13.13 -5.04 -20.10
C SER A 485 11.61 -5.05 -20.13
N SER A 486 11.03 -4.70 -21.27
CA SER A 486 9.59 -4.81 -21.54
C SER A 486 9.37 -5.46 -22.91
N LYS A 487 8.11 -5.78 -23.25
CA LYS A 487 7.75 -6.25 -24.59
C LYS A 487 8.10 -5.23 -25.69
N ASP A 488 8.17 -3.95 -25.34
CA ASP A 488 8.45 -2.84 -26.26
C ASP A 488 9.94 -2.49 -26.35
N GLY A 489 10.81 -3.17 -25.58
CA GLY A 489 12.25 -2.99 -25.61
C GLY A 489 12.89 -2.82 -24.24
N ILE A 490 14.20 -2.55 -24.25
CA ILE A 490 15.01 -2.33 -23.06
C ILE A 490 15.16 -0.83 -22.80
N VAL A 491 14.83 -0.40 -21.60
CA VAL A 491 15.04 0.99 -21.14
C VAL A 491 16.16 1.00 -20.10
N LYS A 492 17.21 1.75 -20.38
CA LYS A 492 18.32 2.01 -19.44
C LYS A 492 18.12 3.41 -18.83
N MET A 493 18.16 3.49 -17.51
CA MET A 493 18.02 4.75 -16.78
C MET A 493 19.22 4.94 -15.87
N VAL A 494 19.83 6.10 -15.96
CA VAL A 494 20.88 6.54 -15.04
C VAL A 494 20.24 7.36 -13.93
N VAL A 495 20.67 7.18 -12.68
CA VAL A 495 20.19 8.02 -11.57
C VAL A 495 20.40 9.52 -11.88
N PRO A 496 19.45 10.39 -11.50
CA PRO A 496 19.55 11.83 -11.84
C PRO A 496 20.87 12.44 -11.36
N ASP A 497 21.40 13.35 -12.17
CA ASP A 497 22.66 14.11 -11.91
C ASP A 497 23.85 13.21 -11.51
N PHE A 498 23.93 12.00 -12.06
CA PHE A 498 24.97 11.01 -11.72
C PHE A 498 26.39 11.58 -11.74
N ALA A 499 26.74 12.37 -12.76
CA ALA A 499 28.09 12.93 -12.89
C ALA A 499 28.49 13.83 -11.69
N ALA A 500 27.52 14.53 -11.11
CA ALA A 500 27.74 15.44 -9.98
C ALA A 500 27.53 14.77 -8.60
N LEU A 501 26.68 13.75 -8.53
CA LEU A 501 26.20 13.20 -7.26
C LEU A 501 26.57 11.72 -7.05
N LYS A 502 27.40 11.12 -7.91
CA LYS A 502 27.74 9.68 -7.85
C LYS A 502 28.25 9.23 -6.47
N ASP A 503 29.01 10.10 -5.78
CA ASP A 503 29.61 9.82 -4.49
C ASP A 503 28.68 10.20 -3.31
N GLN A 504 27.50 10.75 -3.59
CA GLN A 504 26.47 11.13 -2.60
C GLN A 504 25.31 10.12 -2.57
N TYR A 505 25.11 9.33 -3.64
CA TYR A 505 24.11 8.30 -3.66
C TYR A 505 24.51 7.11 -2.77
N GLU A 506 23.58 6.65 -1.94
CA GLU A 506 23.69 5.35 -1.29
C GLU A 506 22.83 4.34 -2.07
N TYR A 507 23.47 3.33 -2.63
CA TYR A 507 22.77 2.27 -3.36
C TYR A 507 22.27 1.18 -2.41
N LEU A 508 21.25 0.45 -2.84
CA LEU A 508 20.54 -0.53 -2.04
C LEU A 508 21.48 -1.53 -1.34
N TRP A 509 22.47 -2.03 -2.08
CA TRP A 509 23.39 -3.04 -1.58
C TRP A 509 24.59 -2.47 -0.84
N ASP A 510 24.76 -1.15 -0.81
CA ASP A 510 25.82 -0.47 -0.05
C ASP A 510 25.35 -0.10 1.35
N MET A 511 24.04 -0.03 1.60
CA MET A 511 23.49 0.20 2.93
C MET A 511 23.98 -0.86 3.92
N PRO A 512 24.38 -0.49 5.15
CA PRO A 512 24.88 -1.45 6.15
C PRO A 512 23.80 -2.46 6.57
N ASP A 513 22.55 -2.01 6.70
CA ASP A 513 21.37 -2.82 7.02
C ASP A 513 20.07 -2.05 6.67
N ASN A 514 18.91 -2.58 7.09
CA ASN A 514 17.60 -1.95 6.84
C ASN A 514 17.28 -0.77 7.79
N ARG A 515 18.04 -0.55 8.87
CA ARG A 515 17.66 0.39 9.94
C ARG A 515 17.49 1.83 9.43
N GLY A 516 18.46 2.33 8.66
CA GLY A 516 18.39 3.69 8.12
C GLY A 516 17.18 3.90 7.22
N TYR A 517 16.92 2.98 6.31
CA TYR A 517 15.75 3.01 5.43
C TYR A 517 14.42 2.91 6.23
N LEU A 518 14.30 1.93 7.13
CA LEU A 518 13.08 1.75 7.93
C LEU A 518 12.82 2.93 8.88
N THR A 519 13.87 3.61 9.37
CA THR A 519 13.72 4.85 10.15
C THR A 519 13.09 5.96 9.29
N LYS A 520 13.54 6.12 8.05
CA LYS A 520 12.92 7.09 7.11
C LYS A 520 11.49 6.72 6.77
N VAL A 521 11.20 5.43 6.55
CA VAL A 521 9.83 4.93 6.38
C VAL A 521 8.95 5.28 7.59
N ALA A 522 9.47 5.09 8.81
CA ALA A 522 8.77 5.44 10.04
C ALA A 522 8.46 6.94 10.14
N ILE A 523 9.41 7.80 9.78
CA ILE A 523 9.22 9.25 9.74
C ILE A 523 8.13 9.63 8.73
N ILE A 524 8.13 9.02 7.54
CA ILE A 524 7.11 9.24 6.52
C ILE A 524 5.73 8.78 7.03
N GLN A 525 5.68 7.62 7.69
CA GLN A 525 4.43 7.04 8.20
C GLN A 525 3.74 7.91 9.25
N LYS A 526 4.47 8.77 9.96
CA LYS A 526 3.88 9.75 10.89
C LYS A 526 2.84 10.64 10.25
N PHE A 527 3.09 11.02 9.00
CA PHE A 527 2.29 12.00 8.26
C PHE A 527 1.32 11.33 7.29
N PHE A 528 1.56 10.05 6.94
CA PHE A 528 0.72 9.37 5.96
C PHE A 528 -0.48 8.71 6.61
N ASP A 529 -1.66 9.09 6.13
CA ASP A 529 -2.94 8.55 6.60
C ASP A 529 -3.19 7.11 6.13
N GLN A 530 -2.70 6.72 4.96
CA GLN A 530 -2.66 5.33 4.52
C GLN A 530 -1.28 4.71 4.79
N ALA A 531 -0.90 3.66 4.05
CA ALA A 531 0.32 2.90 4.30
C ALA A 531 1.45 3.21 3.30
N ILE A 532 2.55 2.51 3.45
CA ILE A 532 3.77 2.64 2.67
C ILE A 532 4.17 1.25 2.17
N SER A 533 4.41 1.10 0.86
CA SER A 533 4.99 -0.11 0.26
C SER A 533 6.48 -0.20 0.62
N ALA A 534 6.78 -0.53 1.88
CA ALA A 534 8.14 -0.57 2.39
C ALA A 534 8.79 -1.94 2.17
N ASN A 535 9.96 -1.97 1.55
CA ASN A 535 10.72 -3.20 1.31
C ASN A 535 11.73 -3.47 2.44
N THR A 536 12.14 -4.74 2.57
CA THR A 536 13.30 -5.13 3.36
C THR A 536 14.34 -5.78 2.45
N ASN A 537 15.61 -5.46 2.65
CA ASN A 537 16.67 -5.80 1.71
C ASN A 537 17.82 -6.48 2.45
N TYR A 538 18.29 -7.63 1.95
CA TYR A 538 19.31 -8.43 2.59
C TYR A 538 20.37 -8.91 1.60
N ASP A 539 21.63 -8.68 1.94
CA ASP A 539 22.78 -9.25 1.23
C ASP A 539 23.34 -10.43 2.05
N PRO A 540 23.07 -11.69 1.66
CA PRO A 540 23.55 -12.86 2.37
C PRO A 540 25.07 -12.90 2.53
N THR A 541 25.83 -12.36 1.58
CA THR A 541 27.30 -12.37 1.59
C THR A 541 27.91 -11.61 2.75
N ARG A 542 27.12 -10.79 3.44
CA ARG A 542 27.52 -10.04 4.65
C ARG A 542 27.39 -10.86 5.94
N PHE A 543 26.87 -12.08 5.84
CA PHE A 543 26.64 -12.95 7.00
C PHE A 543 27.45 -14.24 6.91
N PRO A 544 27.81 -14.87 8.02
CA PRO A 544 28.54 -16.13 8.04
C PRO A 544 27.83 -17.22 7.22
N GLY A 545 28.57 -17.86 6.31
CA GLY A 545 28.04 -18.92 5.45
C GLY A 545 27.02 -18.46 4.41
N ASP A 546 27.05 -17.18 4.04
CA ASP A 546 26.16 -16.54 3.07
C ASP A 546 24.68 -16.78 3.38
N LYS A 547 24.32 -16.72 4.67
CA LYS A 547 22.95 -16.92 5.17
C LYS A 547 22.56 -15.83 6.15
N VAL A 548 21.47 -15.16 5.87
CA VAL A 548 20.89 -14.18 6.80
C VAL A 548 20.34 -14.89 8.04
N PRO A 549 20.81 -14.56 9.26
CA PRO A 549 20.31 -15.19 10.48
C PRO A 549 18.81 -14.89 10.67
N MET A 550 18.04 -15.89 11.11
CA MET A 550 16.60 -15.71 11.42
C MET A 550 16.39 -14.59 12.46
N MET A 551 17.26 -14.48 13.43
CA MET A 551 17.19 -13.41 14.45
C MET A 551 17.23 -12.02 13.80
N LYS A 552 18.08 -11.79 12.80
CA LYS A 552 18.14 -10.50 12.07
C LYS A 552 16.84 -10.17 11.35
N LEU A 553 16.19 -11.17 10.75
CA LEU A 553 14.89 -11.00 10.10
C LEU A 553 13.80 -10.62 11.11
N LEU A 554 13.78 -11.27 12.27
CA LEU A 554 12.83 -10.98 13.35
C LEU A 554 13.10 -9.63 14.00
N GLU A 555 14.37 -9.25 14.20
CA GLU A 555 14.75 -7.92 14.71
C GLU A 555 14.29 -6.79 13.81
N ASP A 556 14.45 -6.91 12.50
CA ASP A 556 14.01 -5.89 11.54
C ASP A 556 12.47 -5.82 11.48
N LEU A 557 11.79 -6.96 11.56
CA LEU A 557 10.32 -7.02 11.66
C LEU A 557 9.80 -6.31 12.92
N LEU A 558 10.39 -6.62 14.08
CA LEU A 558 10.03 -6.01 15.36
C LEU A 558 10.37 -4.52 15.38
N PHE A 559 11.51 -4.13 14.81
CA PHE A 559 11.88 -2.73 14.69
C PHE A 559 10.84 -1.95 13.86
N ALA A 560 10.47 -2.45 12.66
CA ALA A 560 9.47 -1.80 11.83
C ALA A 560 8.12 -1.66 12.58
N TYR A 561 7.68 -2.72 13.28
CA TYR A 561 6.48 -2.67 14.09
C TYR A 561 6.57 -1.63 15.22
N GLN A 562 7.66 -1.63 16.00
CA GLN A 562 7.88 -0.67 17.09
C GLN A 562 7.90 0.79 16.62
N GLN A 563 8.27 1.05 15.36
CA GLN A 563 8.29 2.38 14.77
C GLN A 563 6.94 2.79 14.13
N GLY A 564 5.89 1.97 14.25
CA GLY A 564 4.56 2.30 13.75
C GLY A 564 4.35 2.05 12.26
N VAL A 565 5.25 1.32 11.60
CA VAL A 565 5.10 0.95 10.19
C VAL A 565 3.86 0.06 10.02
N LYS A 566 2.96 0.44 9.11
CA LYS A 566 1.69 -0.27 8.89
C LYS A 566 1.87 -1.53 8.06
N THR A 567 2.78 -1.50 7.06
CA THR A 567 2.94 -2.59 6.09
C THR A 567 4.39 -2.80 5.70
N LEU A 568 4.77 -4.07 5.44
CA LEU A 568 6.02 -4.43 4.77
C LEU A 568 5.69 -5.19 3.48
N TYR A 569 6.25 -4.72 2.37
CA TYR A 569 6.01 -5.23 1.02
C TYR A 569 7.05 -6.28 0.63
N TYR A 570 7.88 -6.07 -0.38
CA TYR A 570 8.87 -7.07 -0.83
C TYR A 570 9.94 -7.36 0.23
N HIS A 571 10.41 -8.61 0.19
CA HIS A 571 11.69 -9.00 0.78
C HIS A 571 12.66 -9.25 -0.38
N ASN A 572 13.64 -8.39 -0.53
CA ASN A 572 14.67 -8.53 -1.54
C ASN A 572 15.90 -9.22 -0.94
N THR A 573 16.36 -10.25 -1.58
CA THR A 573 17.64 -10.90 -1.25
C THR A 573 18.59 -10.68 -2.43
N ARG A 574 19.81 -10.23 -2.16
CA ARG A 574 20.87 -10.18 -3.17
C ARG A 574 21.25 -11.61 -3.52
N ASP A 575 20.77 -12.11 -4.64
CA ASP A 575 21.23 -13.35 -5.24
C ASP A 575 22.52 -13.08 -6.01
N GLY A 576 23.46 -13.99 -6.00
CA GLY A 576 24.74 -13.83 -6.73
C GLY A 576 24.60 -13.80 -8.27
N ALA A 577 23.37 -13.78 -8.81
CA ALA A 577 23.09 -13.72 -10.24
C ALA A 577 23.34 -12.32 -10.85
N GLY A 578 23.34 -11.25 -10.02
CA GLY A 578 23.78 -9.91 -10.41
C GLY A 578 25.26 -9.72 -10.09
N LYS A 579 26.20 -10.19 -10.94
CA LYS A 579 27.56 -9.63 -10.92
C LYS A 579 27.45 -8.12 -11.03
N ARG A 580 28.31 -7.39 -10.31
CA ARG A 580 28.44 -5.94 -10.44
C ARG A 580 28.40 -5.58 -11.93
N GLU A 581 27.36 -4.87 -12.35
CA GLU A 581 27.21 -4.37 -13.72
C GLU A 581 28.32 -3.36 -14.09
N ASP A 582 29.28 -3.12 -13.20
CA ASP A 582 30.43 -2.26 -13.46
C ASP A 582 31.46 -2.88 -14.44
N ASP A 583 31.43 -4.20 -14.65
CA ASP A 583 32.45 -4.89 -15.48
C ASP A 583 31.94 -5.39 -16.84
N ASP A 584 30.64 -5.28 -17.17
CA ASP A 584 30.12 -5.84 -18.42
C ASP A 584 29.12 -4.94 -19.17
N LEU A 585 29.58 -3.80 -19.64
CA LEU A 585 28.92 -3.08 -20.74
C LEU A 585 28.95 -3.86 -22.07
N ALA A 586 29.56 -5.05 -22.11
CA ALA A 586 29.78 -5.84 -23.31
C ALA A 586 28.99 -7.16 -23.40
N SER A 587 28.33 -7.64 -22.33
CA SER A 587 27.58 -8.91 -22.39
C SER A 587 26.13 -8.72 -21.89
N VAL A 588 25.26 -8.23 -22.77
CA VAL A 588 23.81 -8.35 -22.57
C VAL A 588 23.43 -9.79 -22.98
N ALA A 589 23.56 -10.73 -22.05
CA ALA A 589 22.89 -12.01 -22.18
C ALA A 589 21.41 -11.77 -21.87
N LEU A 590 20.54 -12.32 -22.72
CA LEU A 590 19.11 -12.36 -22.56
C LEU A 590 18.78 -12.97 -21.18
N VAL A 591 18.45 -12.12 -20.21
CA VAL A 591 17.82 -12.57 -18.97
C VAL A 591 16.37 -12.87 -19.35
N GLU A 592 15.96 -14.12 -19.20
CA GLU A 592 14.54 -14.48 -19.27
C GLU A 592 13.78 -13.55 -18.30
N PRO A 593 12.60 -13.06 -18.69
CA PRO A 593 11.83 -12.18 -17.83
C PRO A 593 11.49 -12.95 -16.55
N GLU A 594 12.10 -12.59 -15.44
CA GLU A 594 11.55 -12.94 -14.14
C GLU A 594 10.07 -12.54 -14.18
N ASP A 595 9.18 -13.41 -13.68
CA ASP A 595 7.76 -13.12 -13.50
C ASP A 595 7.64 -11.88 -12.57
N GLU A 596 7.88 -10.71 -13.16
CA GLU A 596 7.69 -9.45 -12.45
C GLU A 596 6.23 -9.38 -12.00
N CYS A 597 6.01 -8.98 -10.77
CA CYS A 597 4.69 -8.62 -10.31
C CYS A 597 4.23 -7.41 -11.13
N ASP A 598 3.65 -7.69 -12.29
CA ASP A 598 3.06 -6.71 -13.19
C ASP A 598 1.76 -6.14 -12.62
N GLY A 599 1.76 -5.84 -11.31
CA GLY A 599 0.62 -5.29 -10.62
C GLY A 599 0.26 -3.90 -11.12
N ALA A 600 -1.03 -3.65 -11.25
CA ALA A 600 -1.60 -2.37 -11.66
C ALA A 600 -1.27 -1.21 -10.69
N CYS A 601 -0.74 -1.53 -9.51
CA CYS A 601 -0.34 -0.52 -8.51
C CYS A 601 1.02 0.13 -8.76
N LYS A 602 1.74 -0.27 -9.81
CA LYS A 602 2.97 0.42 -10.21
C LYS A 602 2.59 1.70 -10.97
N ILE A 603 2.91 2.84 -10.39
CA ILE A 603 2.75 4.16 -11.01
C ILE A 603 3.89 4.47 -11.96
#